data_aa9177491b5949a012bbd2dcff41ea3e
#
_entry.id   aa9177491b5949a012bbd2dcff41ea3e
#
_cell.length_a   1.000
_cell.length_b   1.000
_cell.length_c   1.000
_cell.angle_alpha   90.00
_cell.angle_beta   90.00
_cell.angle_gamma   90.00
#
_symmetry.space_group_name_H-M   'P 1'
#
loop_
_entity.id
_entity.type
_entity.pdbx_description
1 polymer ?
#
loop_
_entity_poly.entity_id
_entity_poly.type
_entity_poly.pdbx_seq_one_letter_code
_entity_poly.pdbx_strand_id
1 'polypeptide(L)'
;MTNLHSDKIKTANLHTTANHIYTNTKLRKLLVPIIIEQLLASLMGTVDTMMVSNVGSAAISAVSLVDSINILVIQALSALAAGGAILCSQYLGSHNAKGARHAARQVFFVMAFLSVILSAFCLITRKPLLRAIFGAVEADVMRNSQVYFFFTLLSFPFIGLYDAGASIMRAQNNSRNPMVISVISNFMNIGGNAILIFGFGMGVEGAAISTLISRIFCAIVVIIQLRRENEPIFIKNYMSIRPEWGLIKKILLIGIPSGIENSMFQFGKLAIQSTVSTLGTVAIAAQAMTNILENLNGIAAIGIGIGLMTVVGQCLGAGRKDEAVYYIKKLSLVSEVVIIASCLIIFILTKPITMLAGMEPASARLCFEMVTFITITKPICWVPSFIPPYGLRAAGDVKFSMIVSCCTMWLCRVSLCVYLCRVWGFGPIAVWIGMACDWLLRSIIFTARFHSRKWLNHHVID
;
A
#
# COMPACT_ATOMS: atom_id res chain seq x y z
N MET A 1 -51.78 -18.13 -1.82
CA MET A 1 -50.51 -18.84 -2.10
C MET A 1 -49.26 -17.93 -2.19
N THR A 2 -49.43 -16.65 -2.13
CA THR A 2 -48.30 -15.65 -2.28
C THR A 2 -47.52 -15.37 -0.98
N ASN A 3 -48.07 -15.61 0.20
CA ASN A 3 -47.38 -15.33 1.48
C ASN A 3 -46.36 -16.42 1.91
N LEU A 4 -46.56 -17.67 1.52
CA LEU A 4 -45.67 -18.77 1.85
C LEU A 4 -44.32 -18.72 1.09
N HIS A 5 -44.29 -18.07 -0.07
CA HIS A 5 -43.05 -17.94 -0.85
C HIS A 5 -42.15 -16.79 -0.32
N SER A 6 -42.77 -15.71 0.17
CA SER A 6 -42.07 -14.57 0.81
C SER A 6 -41.43 -14.94 2.15
N ASP A 7 -42.10 -15.78 2.95
CA ASP A 7 -41.56 -16.22 4.25
C ASP A 7 -40.44 -17.27 4.09
N LYS A 8 -40.50 -18.14 3.09
CA LYS A 8 -39.42 -19.06 2.76
C LYS A 8 -38.17 -18.35 2.26
N ILE A 9 -38.33 -17.25 1.52
CA ILE A 9 -37.17 -16.42 1.08
C ILE A 9 -36.60 -15.62 2.24
N LYS A 10 -37.44 -15.10 3.14
CA LYS A 10 -36.97 -14.41 4.35
C LYS A 10 -36.31 -15.36 5.36
N THR A 11 -36.86 -16.56 5.56
CA THR A 11 -36.23 -17.58 6.44
C THR A 11 -34.98 -18.18 5.82
N ALA A 12 -34.90 -18.41 4.52
CA ALA A 12 -33.67 -18.82 3.83
C ALA A 12 -32.58 -17.75 3.93
N ASN A 13 -32.91 -16.46 3.79
CA ASN A 13 -31.97 -15.36 3.98
C ASN A 13 -31.55 -15.17 5.44
N LEU A 14 -32.40 -15.44 6.42
CA LEU A 14 -32.08 -15.41 7.86
C LEU A 14 -31.17 -16.58 8.28
N HIS A 15 -31.36 -17.77 7.73
CA HIS A 15 -30.49 -18.92 7.99
C HIS A 15 -29.11 -18.77 7.33
N THR A 16 -29.00 -18.08 6.18
CA THR A 16 -27.69 -17.82 5.53
C THR A 16 -26.86 -16.76 6.26
N THR A 17 -27.49 -15.79 6.95
CA THR A 17 -26.75 -14.76 7.71
C THR A 17 -26.25 -15.22 9.07
N ALA A 18 -26.80 -16.28 9.65
CA ALA A 18 -26.44 -16.76 11.00
C ALA A 18 -25.12 -17.57 11.06
N ASN A 19 -24.50 -17.90 9.92
CA ASN A 19 -23.34 -18.79 9.86
C ASN A 19 -22.08 -18.21 9.21
N HIS A 20 -22.05 -16.92 8.91
CA HIS A 20 -20.86 -16.28 8.32
C HIS A 20 -19.77 -16.02 9.36
N ILE A 21 -18.48 -16.27 9.01
CA ILE A 21 -17.31 -16.02 9.87
C ILE A 21 -17.25 -14.54 10.27
N TYR A 22 -17.59 -13.63 9.32
CA TYR A 22 -17.60 -12.20 9.56
C TYR A 22 -19.00 -11.61 9.51
N THR A 23 -19.42 -11.03 10.61
CA THR A 23 -20.58 -10.13 10.64
C THR A 23 -20.20 -8.76 10.09
N ASN A 24 -21.20 -7.96 9.67
CA ASN A 24 -20.95 -6.58 9.22
C ASN A 24 -20.22 -5.74 10.28
N THR A 25 -20.53 -5.97 11.56
CA THR A 25 -19.87 -5.27 12.67
C THR A 25 -18.38 -5.65 12.78
N LYS A 26 -18.04 -6.93 12.63
CA LYS A 26 -16.63 -7.39 12.60
C LYS A 26 -15.88 -6.82 11.41
N LEU A 27 -16.50 -6.80 10.21
CA LEU A 27 -15.91 -6.19 9.02
C LEU A 27 -15.63 -4.69 9.23
N ARG A 28 -16.59 -3.94 9.77
CA ARG A 28 -16.37 -2.51 10.06
C ARG A 28 -15.24 -2.29 11.06
N LYS A 29 -15.18 -3.09 12.13
CA LYS A 29 -14.09 -3.01 13.12
C LYS A 29 -12.72 -3.34 12.55
N LEU A 30 -12.66 -4.19 11.52
CA LEU A 30 -11.41 -4.50 10.82
C LEU A 30 -11.04 -3.41 9.80
N LEU A 31 -11.98 -3.00 8.94
CA LEU A 31 -11.70 -2.18 7.76
C LEU A 31 -11.52 -0.69 8.10
N VAL A 32 -12.36 -0.13 8.98
CA VAL A 32 -12.32 1.31 9.28
C VAL A 32 -10.96 1.74 9.85
N PRO A 33 -10.35 1.04 10.82
CA PRO A 33 -9.02 1.40 11.29
C PRO A 33 -7.94 1.31 10.20
N ILE A 34 -8.01 0.32 9.30
CA ILE A 34 -7.06 0.19 8.19
C ILE A 34 -7.20 1.38 7.23
N ILE A 35 -8.42 1.79 6.91
CA ILE A 35 -8.68 2.95 6.04
C ILE A 35 -8.10 4.22 6.67
N ILE A 36 -8.34 4.42 7.97
CA ILE A 36 -7.80 5.58 8.71
C ILE A 36 -6.26 5.54 8.70
N GLU A 37 -5.66 4.38 8.95
CA GLU A 37 -4.20 4.20 8.91
C GLU A 37 -3.62 4.58 7.54
N GLN A 38 -4.25 4.14 6.44
CA GLN A 38 -3.81 4.45 5.08
C GLN A 38 -3.97 5.94 4.74
N LEU A 39 -5.08 6.56 5.15
CA LEU A 39 -5.30 8.01 4.98
C LEU A 39 -4.23 8.82 5.72
N LEU A 40 -3.94 8.47 6.97
CA LEU A 40 -2.92 9.16 7.77
C LEU A 40 -1.52 8.98 7.18
N ALA A 41 -1.18 7.78 6.71
CA ALA A 41 0.11 7.52 6.08
C ALA A 41 0.31 8.39 4.81
N SER A 42 -0.74 8.57 4.01
CA SER A 42 -0.68 9.42 2.82
C SER A 42 -0.57 10.91 3.15
N LEU A 43 -1.35 11.39 4.13
CA LEU A 43 -1.30 12.78 4.58
C LEU A 43 0.06 13.13 5.19
N MET A 44 0.66 12.18 5.90
CA MET A 44 1.95 12.35 6.56
C MET A 44 3.07 12.69 5.57
N GLY A 45 3.18 11.96 4.46
CA GLY A 45 4.17 12.25 3.42
C GLY A 45 4.03 13.66 2.85
N THR A 46 2.80 14.16 2.73
CA THR A 46 2.53 15.53 2.29
C THR A 46 2.98 16.57 3.33
N VAL A 47 2.68 16.33 4.61
CA VAL A 47 3.07 17.22 5.71
C VAL A 47 4.58 17.29 5.85
N ASP A 48 5.29 16.15 5.80
CA ASP A 48 6.74 16.10 5.86
C ASP A 48 7.38 16.92 4.74
N THR A 49 6.91 16.75 3.51
CA THR A 49 7.39 17.53 2.36
C THR A 49 7.15 19.03 2.54
N MET A 50 5.98 19.40 3.06
CA MET A 50 5.66 20.83 3.35
C MET A 50 6.56 21.40 4.47
N MET A 51 6.87 20.63 5.50
CA MET A 51 7.74 21.13 6.57
C MET A 51 9.19 21.31 6.08
N VAL A 52 9.69 20.38 5.28
CA VAL A 52 11.04 20.46 4.67
C VAL A 52 11.12 21.59 3.63
N SER A 53 10.01 21.96 2.98
CA SER A 53 10.00 23.02 1.99
C SER A 53 10.45 24.39 2.55
N ASN A 54 10.26 24.60 3.84
CA ASN A 54 10.71 25.83 4.52
C ASN A 54 12.24 25.89 4.73
N VAL A 55 12.95 24.78 4.54
CA VAL A 55 14.42 24.72 4.68
C VAL A 55 15.13 25.21 3.42
N GLY A 56 14.51 25.07 2.25
CA GLY A 56 15.03 25.51 0.97
C GLY A 56 14.89 24.47 -0.16
N SER A 57 15.12 24.92 -1.39
CA SER A 57 14.92 24.11 -2.60
C SER A 57 15.85 22.91 -2.68
N ALA A 58 17.11 23.03 -2.24
CA ALA A 58 18.08 21.94 -2.19
C ALA A 58 17.64 20.84 -1.19
N ALA A 59 17.02 21.22 -0.08
CA ALA A 59 16.49 20.30 0.93
C ALA A 59 15.31 19.49 0.37
N ILE A 60 14.34 20.14 -0.27
CA ILE A 60 13.20 19.48 -0.89
C ILE A 60 13.67 18.48 -1.96
N SER A 61 14.57 18.92 -2.82
CA SER A 61 15.12 18.07 -3.89
C SER A 61 15.80 16.84 -3.32
N ALA A 62 16.62 17.02 -2.29
CA ALA A 62 17.31 15.92 -1.63
C ALA A 62 16.35 14.90 -1.01
N VAL A 63 15.34 15.38 -0.26
CA VAL A 63 14.33 14.51 0.37
C VAL A 63 13.51 13.77 -0.69
N SER A 64 13.04 14.46 -1.73
CA SER A 64 12.25 13.84 -2.82
C SER A 64 13.03 12.75 -3.55
N LEU A 65 14.32 12.94 -3.81
CA LEU A 65 15.18 11.95 -4.46
C LEU A 65 15.33 10.69 -3.58
N VAL A 66 15.66 10.89 -2.31
CA VAL A 66 15.85 9.78 -1.36
C VAL A 66 14.54 9.06 -1.09
N ASP A 67 13.41 9.78 -0.99
CA ASP A 67 12.11 9.17 -0.76
C ASP A 67 11.66 8.27 -1.91
N SER A 68 12.10 8.54 -3.14
CA SER A 68 11.87 7.61 -4.26
C SER A 68 12.48 6.23 -4.00
N ILE A 69 13.66 6.17 -3.38
CA ILE A 69 14.31 4.90 -2.97
C ILE A 69 13.59 4.32 -1.74
N ASN A 70 13.31 5.16 -0.74
CA ASN A 70 12.65 4.74 0.49
C ASN A 70 11.30 4.08 0.22
N ILE A 71 10.46 4.66 -0.64
CA ILE A 71 9.15 4.12 -1.02
C ILE A 71 9.31 2.73 -1.64
N LEU A 72 10.31 2.53 -2.51
CA LEU A 72 10.56 1.26 -3.17
C LEU A 72 10.89 0.16 -2.14
N VAL A 73 11.77 0.46 -1.20
CA VAL A 73 12.18 -0.46 -0.12
C VAL A 73 11.00 -0.75 0.82
N ILE A 74 10.29 0.28 1.26
CA ILE A 74 9.15 0.14 2.15
C ILE A 74 8.05 -0.72 1.50
N GLN A 75 7.74 -0.50 0.23
CA GLN A 75 6.75 -1.30 -0.49
C GLN A 75 7.15 -2.76 -0.63
N ALA A 76 8.45 -3.05 -0.81
CA ALA A 76 8.95 -4.42 -0.83
C ALA A 76 8.84 -5.10 0.55
N LEU A 77 9.21 -4.39 1.64
CA LEU A 77 9.06 -4.90 3.01
C LEU A 77 7.59 -5.14 3.38
N SER A 78 6.71 -4.19 3.07
CA SER A 78 5.26 -4.32 3.31
C SER A 78 4.65 -5.51 2.55
N ALA A 79 5.10 -5.77 1.32
CA ALA A 79 4.65 -6.93 0.55
C ALA A 79 5.07 -8.26 1.19
N LEU A 80 6.30 -8.33 1.72
CA LEU A 80 6.78 -9.49 2.48
C LEU A 80 5.97 -9.70 3.75
N ALA A 81 5.72 -8.63 4.51
CA ALA A 81 4.91 -8.67 5.72
C ALA A 81 3.47 -9.14 5.42
N ALA A 82 2.88 -8.66 4.32
CA ALA A 82 1.56 -9.10 3.87
C ALA A 82 1.52 -10.59 3.51
N GLY A 83 2.59 -11.12 2.88
CA GLY A 83 2.74 -12.55 2.61
C GLY A 83 2.70 -13.39 3.90
N GLY A 84 3.38 -12.92 4.94
CA GLY A 84 3.33 -13.53 6.27
C GLY A 84 1.96 -13.44 6.95
N ALA A 85 1.28 -12.31 6.80
CA ALA A 85 -0.06 -12.11 7.33
C ALA A 85 -1.09 -13.08 6.71
N ILE A 86 -0.97 -13.35 5.41
CA ILE A 86 -1.82 -14.34 4.72
C ILE A 86 -1.67 -15.72 5.35
N LEU A 87 -0.42 -16.16 5.57
CA LEU A 87 -0.14 -17.43 6.21
C LEU A 87 -0.72 -17.50 7.63
N CYS A 88 -0.52 -16.44 8.44
CA CYS A 88 -1.09 -16.35 9.78
C CYS A 88 -2.63 -16.36 9.76
N SER A 89 -3.25 -15.65 8.82
CA SER A 89 -4.71 -15.62 8.67
C SER A 89 -5.30 -16.97 8.34
N GLN A 90 -4.65 -17.73 7.45
CA GLN A 90 -5.09 -19.08 7.09
C GLN A 90 -4.96 -20.06 8.26
N TYR A 91 -3.85 -20.04 9.02
CA TYR A 91 -3.73 -20.84 10.24
C TYR A 91 -4.77 -20.49 11.31
N LEU A 92 -5.11 -19.20 11.47
CA LEU A 92 -6.20 -18.80 12.37
C LEU A 92 -7.55 -19.28 11.88
N GLY A 93 -7.80 -19.23 10.58
CA GLY A 93 -9.02 -19.73 9.97
C GLY A 93 -9.21 -21.25 10.18
N SER A 94 -8.13 -22.03 10.13
CA SER A 94 -8.14 -23.46 10.41
C SER A 94 -8.17 -23.82 11.92
N HIS A 95 -8.40 -22.83 12.79
CA HIS A 95 -8.35 -22.98 14.25
C HIS A 95 -7.00 -23.47 14.80
N ASN A 96 -5.92 -23.41 14.02
CA ASN A 96 -4.57 -23.79 14.40
C ASN A 96 -3.79 -22.60 14.95
N ALA A 97 -4.12 -22.15 16.17
CA ALA A 97 -3.42 -21.03 16.83
C ALA A 97 -1.92 -21.32 17.08
N LYS A 98 -1.52 -22.58 17.25
CA LYS A 98 -0.10 -22.95 17.40
C LYS A 98 0.65 -22.72 16.10
N GLY A 99 0.11 -23.17 14.97
CA GLY A 99 0.67 -22.91 13.64
C GLY A 99 0.75 -21.43 13.32
N ALA A 100 -0.31 -20.66 13.67
CA ALA A 100 -0.32 -19.21 13.49
C ALA A 100 0.78 -18.49 14.29
N ARG A 101 1.00 -18.87 15.57
CA ARG A 101 2.11 -18.33 16.40
C ARG A 101 3.47 -18.69 15.81
N HIS A 102 3.60 -19.91 15.31
CA HIS A 102 4.83 -20.36 14.70
C HIS A 102 5.14 -19.61 13.41
N ALA A 103 4.15 -19.45 12.54
CA ALA A 103 4.25 -18.63 11.34
C ALA A 103 4.59 -17.16 11.67
N ALA A 104 3.94 -16.56 12.66
CA ALA A 104 4.20 -15.19 13.08
C ALA A 104 5.65 -14.97 13.56
N ARG A 105 6.23 -15.94 14.29
CA ARG A 105 7.65 -15.92 14.67
C ARG A 105 8.55 -15.90 13.45
N GLN A 106 8.26 -16.73 12.43
CA GLN A 106 9.06 -16.77 11.21
C GLN A 106 8.91 -15.49 10.40
N VAL A 107 7.71 -14.90 10.32
CA VAL A 107 7.50 -13.58 9.68
C VAL A 107 8.36 -12.52 10.36
N PHE A 108 8.31 -12.47 11.68
CA PHE A 108 9.07 -11.49 12.45
C PHE A 108 10.59 -11.66 12.25
N PHE A 109 11.06 -12.92 12.26
CA PHE A 109 12.47 -13.24 12.00
C PHE A 109 12.91 -12.81 10.59
N VAL A 110 12.15 -13.20 9.56
CA VAL A 110 12.47 -12.89 8.16
C VAL A 110 12.50 -11.37 7.95
N MET A 111 11.51 -10.66 8.48
CA MET A 111 11.44 -9.20 8.33
C MET A 111 12.58 -8.50 9.06
N ALA A 112 12.93 -8.92 10.29
CA ALA A 112 14.08 -8.39 11.01
C ALA A 112 15.38 -8.65 10.24
N PHE A 113 15.61 -9.88 9.79
CA PHE A 113 16.81 -10.27 9.08
C PHE A 113 16.97 -9.54 7.74
N LEU A 114 15.92 -9.53 6.91
CA LEU A 114 15.99 -8.88 5.59
C LEU A 114 16.10 -7.36 5.69
N SER A 115 15.39 -6.73 6.62
CA SER A 115 15.47 -5.28 6.80
C SER A 115 16.83 -4.83 7.32
N VAL A 116 17.47 -5.61 8.21
CA VAL A 116 18.83 -5.34 8.70
C VAL A 116 19.86 -5.52 7.59
N ILE A 117 19.79 -6.62 6.82
CA ILE A 117 20.70 -6.85 5.69
C ILE A 117 20.57 -5.74 4.65
N LEU A 118 19.34 -5.38 4.28
CA LEU A 118 19.08 -4.33 3.31
C LEU A 118 19.59 -2.98 3.79
N SER A 119 19.36 -2.65 5.07
CA SER A 119 19.88 -1.44 5.71
C SER A 119 21.40 -1.42 5.68
N ALA A 120 22.07 -2.51 6.11
CA ALA A 120 23.52 -2.61 6.13
C ALA A 120 24.13 -2.49 4.72
N PHE A 121 23.56 -3.22 3.74
CA PHE A 121 23.98 -3.14 2.34
C PHE A 121 23.88 -1.71 1.79
N CYS A 122 22.72 -1.06 1.97
CA CYS A 122 22.51 0.30 1.52
C CYS A 122 23.38 1.32 2.27
N LEU A 123 23.68 1.11 3.56
CA LEU A 123 24.59 1.97 4.34
C LEU A 123 26.02 1.92 3.79
N ILE A 124 26.52 0.72 3.47
CA ILE A 124 27.85 0.53 2.91
C ILE A 124 27.92 1.15 1.50
N THR A 125 26.88 0.95 0.69
CA THR A 125 26.84 1.38 -0.72
C THR A 125 26.21 2.77 -0.92
N ARG A 126 25.83 3.50 0.14
CA ARG A 126 25.03 4.74 0.04
C ARG A 126 25.59 5.79 -0.92
N LYS A 127 26.90 6.05 -0.86
CA LYS A 127 27.56 7.06 -1.71
C LYS A 127 27.56 6.65 -3.19
N PRO A 128 28.07 5.46 -3.56
CA PRO A 128 28.04 5.01 -4.95
C PRO A 128 26.59 4.81 -5.44
N LEU A 129 25.67 4.36 -4.59
CA LEU A 129 24.26 4.16 -4.95
C LEU A 129 23.58 5.47 -5.33
N LEU A 130 23.70 6.52 -4.51
CA LEU A 130 23.13 7.83 -4.81
C LEU A 130 23.73 8.44 -6.06
N ARG A 131 25.06 8.30 -6.27
CA ARG A 131 25.73 8.78 -7.49
C ARG A 131 25.29 8.01 -8.74
N ALA A 132 25.12 6.69 -8.64
CA ALA A 132 24.71 5.86 -9.75
C ALA A 132 23.24 6.15 -10.18
N ILE A 133 22.34 6.42 -9.18
CA ILE A 133 20.92 6.65 -9.47
C ILE A 133 20.68 8.09 -9.92
N PHE A 134 21.28 9.07 -9.26
CA PHE A 134 20.96 10.49 -9.47
C PHE A 134 22.02 11.27 -10.28
N GLY A 135 23.15 10.65 -10.56
CA GLY A 135 24.19 11.23 -11.42
C GLY A 135 24.79 12.51 -10.84
N ALA A 136 24.94 13.53 -11.70
CA ALA A 136 25.51 14.83 -11.36
C ALA A 136 24.41 15.81 -10.93
N VAL A 137 23.96 15.71 -9.68
CA VAL A 137 23.14 16.73 -9.04
C VAL A 137 24.04 17.76 -8.34
N GLU A 138 23.48 18.94 -8.02
CA GLU A 138 24.17 19.99 -7.28
C GLU A 138 24.78 19.46 -5.98
N ALA A 139 25.97 19.98 -5.60
CA ALA A 139 26.73 19.50 -4.46
C ALA A 139 25.94 19.56 -3.15
N ASP A 140 25.15 20.61 -2.94
CA ASP A 140 24.31 20.77 -1.75
C ASP A 140 23.16 19.77 -1.70
N VAL A 141 22.53 19.48 -2.86
CA VAL A 141 21.50 18.45 -2.99
C VAL A 141 22.08 17.07 -2.67
N MET A 142 23.26 16.74 -3.21
CA MET A 142 23.93 15.46 -2.94
C MET A 142 24.30 15.32 -1.46
N ARG A 143 24.82 16.37 -0.83
CA ARG A 143 25.17 16.38 0.60
C ARG A 143 23.93 16.13 1.47
N ASN A 144 22.86 16.88 1.25
CA ASN A 144 21.62 16.72 1.98
C ASN A 144 21.01 15.33 1.75
N SER A 145 21.07 14.80 0.51
CA SER A 145 20.61 13.45 0.18
C SER A 145 21.38 12.38 0.95
N GLN A 146 22.72 12.52 1.07
CA GLN A 146 23.55 11.55 1.81
C GLN A 146 23.22 11.55 3.30
N VAL A 147 22.95 12.71 3.90
CA VAL A 147 22.57 12.84 5.31
C VAL A 147 21.18 12.26 5.55
N TYR A 148 20.20 12.68 4.77
CA TYR A 148 18.83 12.18 4.89
C TYR A 148 18.76 10.68 4.69
N PHE A 149 19.44 10.15 3.66
CA PHE A 149 19.48 8.72 3.37
C PHE A 149 20.14 7.92 4.49
N PHE A 150 21.18 8.45 5.14
CA PHE A 150 21.81 7.78 6.26
C PHE A 150 20.82 7.47 7.39
N PHE A 151 20.08 8.47 7.86
CA PHE A 151 19.12 8.28 8.95
C PHE A 151 17.91 7.43 8.52
N THR A 152 17.44 7.57 7.28
CA THR A 152 16.33 6.75 6.78
C THR A 152 16.74 5.29 6.62
N LEU A 153 17.98 5.00 6.20
CA LEU A 153 18.52 3.63 6.16
C LEU A 153 18.58 3.00 7.56
N LEU A 154 19.02 3.75 8.58
CA LEU A 154 19.01 3.29 9.98
C LEU A 154 17.58 2.96 10.47
N SER A 155 16.56 3.56 9.87
CA SER A 155 15.18 3.31 10.23
C SER A 155 14.56 2.07 9.58
N PHE A 156 15.16 1.47 8.53
CA PHE A 156 14.61 0.31 7.82
C PHE A 156 14.36 -0.93 8.70
N PRO A 157 15.26 -1.31 9.62
CA PRO A 157 14.98 -2.41 10.53
C PRO A 157 13.71 -2.17 11.37
N PHE A 158 13.52 -0.95 11.83
CA PHE A 158 12.38 -0.59 12.68
C PHE A 158 11.07 -0.58 11.92
N ILE A 159 11.05 -0.08 10.68
CA ILE A 159 9.85 -0.15 9.84
C ILE A 159 9.53 -1.58 9.42
N GLY A 160 10.54 -2.40 9.13
CA GLY A 160 10.35 -3.82 8.85
C GLY A 160 9.72 -4.57 10.03
N LEU A 161 10.16 -4.31 11.26
CA LEU A 161 9.59 -4.88 12.48
C LEU A 161 8.15 -4.38 12.72
N TYR A 162 7.90 -3.08 12.47
CA TYR A 162 6.55 -2.52 12.57
C TYR A 162 5.61 -3.17 11.55
N ASP A 163 6.02 -3.27 10.28
CA ASP A 163 5.20 -3.87 9.21
C ASP A 163 4.88 -5.34 9.51
N ALA A 164 5.86 -6.11 10.01
CA ALA A 164 5.65 -7.48 10.47
C ALA A 164 4.58 -7.55 11.57
N GLY A 165 4.74 -6.75 12.61
CA GLY A 165 3.83 -6.76 13.75
C GLY A 165 2.44 -6.24 13.41
N ALA A 166 2.34 -5.16 12.65
CA ALA A 166 1.07 -4.60 12.20
C ALA A 166 0.31 -5.59 11.30
N SER A 167 1.00 -6.29 10.41
CA SER A 167 0.39 -7.30 9.54
C SER A 167 -0.08 -8.53 10.33
N ILE A 168 0.67 -8.99 11.32
CA ILE A 168 0.26 -10.07 12.24
C ILE A 168 -0.97 -9.66 13.05
N MET A 169 -1.00 -8.42 13.57
CA MET A 169 -2.16 -7.92 14.31
C MET A 169 -3.40 -7.85 13.42
N ARG A 170 -3.27 -7.37 12.18
CA ARG A 170 -4.37 -7.37 11.21
C ARG A 170 -4.84 -8.79 10.88
N ALA A 171 -3.93 -9.76 10.76
CA ALA A 171 -4.27 -11.16 10.52
C ALA A 171 -5.15 -11.77 11.61
N GLN A 172 -5.04 -11.30 12.86
CA GLN A 172 -5.90 -11.71 13.99
C GLN A 172 -7.07 -10.75 14.25
N ASN A 173 -7.49 -9.95 13.25
CA ASN A 173 -8.61 -8.99 13.31
C ASN A 173 -8.40 -7.79 14.25
N ASN A 174 -7.18 -7.56 14.71
CA ASN A 174 -6.84 -6.42 15.54
C ASN A 174 -6.18 -5.33 14.68
N SER A 175 -6.96 -4.58 13.92
CA SER A 175 -6.47 -3.45 13.13
C SER A 175 -6.48 -2.12 13.89
N ARG A 176 -7.15 -2.07 15.07
CA ARG A 176 -7.19 -0.85 15.89
C ARG A 176 -5.81 -0.50 16.45
N ASN A 177 -5.06 -1.50 16.92
CA ASN A 177 -3.76 -1.26 17.53
C ASN A 177 -2.74 -0.69 16.52
N PRO A 178 -2.53 -1.27 15.31
CA PRO A 178 -1.67 -0.65 14.30
C PRO A 178 -2.09 0.78 13.94
N MET A 179 -3.39 1.04 13.81
CA MET A 179 -3.91 2.38 13.55
C MET A 179 -3.52 3.37 14.66
N VAL A 180 -3.73 3.01 15.93
CA VAL A 180 -3.39 3.89 17.08
C VAL A 180 -1.89 4.16 17.13
N ILE A 181 -1.06 3.14 16.91
CA ILE A 181 0.40 3.29 16.84
C ILE A 181 0.78 4.27 15.72
N SER A 182 0.19 4.11 14.53
CA SER A 182 0.43 4.99 13.39
C SER A 182 0.01 6.43 13.67
N VAL A 183 -1.15 6.64 14.30
CA VAL A 183 -1.63 7.98 14.71
C VAL A 183 -0.62 8.66 15.64
N ILE A 184 -0.22 7.97 16.71
CA ILE A 184 0.73 8.53 17.69
C ILE A 184 2.08 8.81 17.02
N SER A 185 2.57 7.88 16.20
CA SER A 185 3.82 8.04 15.46
C SER A 185 3.80 9.26 14.53
N ASN A 186 2.68 9.50 13.85
CA ASN A 186 2.52 10.64 12.97
C ASN A 186 2.56 11.96 13.75
N PHE A 187 1.88 12.04 14.88
CA PHE A 187 1.96 13.22 15.75
C PHE A 187 3.38 13.42 16.32
N MET A 188 4.07 12.34 16.71
CA MET A 188 5.46 12.42 17.15
C MET A 188 6.38 12.91 16.03
N ASN A 189 6.17 12.45 14.81
CA ASN A 189 6.96 12.89 13.66
C ASN A 189 6.72 14.37 13.34
N ILE A 190 5.46 14.84 13.29
CA ILE A 190 5.14 16.26 13.08
C ILE A 190 5.75 17.12 14.20
N GLY A 191 5.56 16.74 15.45
CA GLY A 191 6.12 17.44 16.60
C GLY A 191 7.66 17.44 16.60
N GLY A 192 8.26 16.30 16.29
CA GLY A 192 9.70 16.17 16.14
C GLY A 192 10.27 17.02 15.00
N ASN A 193 9.61 17.02 13.84
CA ASN A 193 9.96 17.91 12.73
C ASN A 193 9.86 19.38 13.14
N ALA A 194 8.79 19.78 13.83
CA ALA A 194 8.62 21.15 14.29
C ALA A 194 9.74 21.58 15.24
N ILE A 195 10.09 20.74 16.20
CA ILE A 195 11.14 21.04 17.18
C ILE A 195 12.53 21.03 16.51
N LEU A 196 12.85 20.01 15.71
CA LEU A 196 14.21 19.84 15.16
C LEU A 196 14.47 20.77 13.97
N ILE A 197 13.48 20.98 13.09
CA ILE A 197 13.65 21.86 11.91
C ILE A 197 13.57 23.33 12.33
N PHE A 198 12.47 23.72 13.03
CA PHE A 198 12.22 25.13 13.32
C PHE A 198 12.82 25.58 14.67
N GLY A 199 12.86 24.69 15.69
CA GLY A 199 13.42 25.01 17.00
C GLY A 199 14.95 24.98 17.01
N PHE A 200 15.54 23.91 16.51
CA PHE A 200 17.00 23.72 16.49
C PHE A 200 17.67 24.08 15.16
N GLY A 201 16.92 24.39 14.13
CA GLY A 201 17.46 24.77 12.81
C GLY A 201 18.23 23.64 12.09
N MET A 202 17.93 22.37 12.42
CA MET A 202 18.68 21.20 11.91
C MET A 202 18.38 20.88 10.42
N GLY A 203 17.43 21.57 9.80
CA GLY A 203 17.13 21.37 8.37
C GLY A 203 16.72 19.92 8.04
N VAL A 204 17.33 19.36 7.00
CA VAL A 204 17.03 18.01 6.50
C VAL A 204 17.38 16.92 7.54
N GLU A 205 18.43 17.13 8.32
CA GLU A 205 18.82 16.20 9.39
C GLU A 205 17.71 16.07 10.44
N GLY A 206 17.08 17.19 10.80
CA GLY A 206 15.98 17.21 11.77
C GLY A 206 14.80 16.36 11.32
N ALA A 207 14.40 16.48 10.05
CA ALA A 207 13.34 15.64 9.47
C ALA A 207 13.69 14.15 9.50
N ALA A 208 14.93 13.81 9.14
CA ALA A 208 15.42 12.43 9.11
C ALA A 208 15.46 11.79 10.50
N ILE A 209 15.95 12.53 11.50
CA ILE A 209 16.01 12.08 12.90
C ILE A 209 14.60 11.92 13.48
N SER A 210 13.69 12.84 13.23
CA SER A 210 12.30 12.75 13.65
C SER A 210 11.63 11.48 13.10
N THR A 211 11.84 11.20 11.82
CA THR A 211 11.35 9.99 11.17
C THR A 211 11.95 8.73 11.79
N LEU A 212 13.25 8.72 12.07
CA LEU A 212 13.91 7.59 12.74
C LEU A 212 13.32 7.33 14.14
N ILE A 213 13.17 8.36 14.96
CA ILE A 213 12.61 8.26 16.32
C ILE A 213 11.18 7.71 16.26
N SER A 214 10.35 8.22 15.37
CA SER A 214 8.97 7.77 15.18
C SER A 214 8.89 6.30 14.78
N ARG A 215 9.79 5.82 13.89
CA ARG A 215 9.86 4.41 13.48
C ARG A 215 10.37 3.49 14.58
N ILE A 216 11.33 3.95 15.39
CA ILE A 216 11.80 3.24 16.60
C ILE A 216 10.64 3.06 17.58
N PHE A 217 9.87 4.13 17.84
CA PHE A 217 8.70 4.07 18.69
C PHE A 217 7.68 3.03 18.17
N CYS A 218 7.34 3.05 16.88
CA CYS A 218 6.45 2.06 16.27
C CYS A 218 6.91 0.62 16.51
N ALA A 219 8.20 0.34 16.27
CA ALA A 219 8.76 -0.99 16.44
C ALA A 219 8.70 -1.45 17.91
N ILE A 220 9.08 -0.59 18.86
CA ILE A 220 9.05 -0.90 20.29
C ILE A 220 7.62 -1.22 20.75
N VAL A 221 6.65 -0.37 20.39
CA VAL A 221 5.26 -0.55 20.83
C VAL A 221 4.65 -1.83 20.24
N VAL A 222 4.91 -2.13 18.96
CA VAL A 222 4.47 -3.37 18.31
C VAL A 222 5.06 -4.61 18.99
N ILE A 223 6.36 -4.60 19.31
CA ILE A 223 7.03 -5.69 20.00
C ILE A 223 6.42 -5.93 21.38
N ILE A 224 6.13 -4.86 22.13
CA ILE A 224 5.49 -4.95 23.46
C ILE A 224 4.06 -5.50 23.34
N GLN A 225 3.29 -5.03 22.35
CA GLN A 225 1.92 -5.48 22.17
C GLN A 225 1.82 -6.95 21.75
N LEU A 226 2.73 -7.43 20.88
CA LEU A 226 2.78 -8.83 20.48
C LEU A 226 3.24 -9.79 21.59
N ARG A 227 3.76 -9.29 22.72
CA ARG A 227 4.04 -10.12 23.90
C ARG A 227 2.80 -10.46 24.72
N ARG A 228 1.69 -9.73 24.55
CA ARG A 228 0.48 -9.91 25.33
C ARG A 228 -0.21 -11.24 24.95
N GLU A 229 -0.42 -12.11 25.94
CA GLU A 229 -1.01 -13.44 25.76
C GLU A 229 -2.54 -13.43 25.55
N ASN A 230 -3.16 -12.25 25.62
CA ASN A 230 -4.62 -12.10 25.49
C ASN A 230 -5.12 -12.30 24.04
N GLU A 231 -4.20 -12.33 23.08
CA GLU A 231 -4.49 -12.50 21.66
C GLU A 231 -4.11 -13.92 21.19
N PRO A 232 -4.75 -14.45 20.13
CA PRO A 232 -4.44 -15.77 19.59
C PRO A 232 -2.98 -15.92 19.16
N ILE A 233 -2.39 -14.86 18.59
CA ILE A 233 -0.99 -14.81 18.19
C ILE A 233 -0.23 -13.91 19.14
N PHE A 234 0.76 -14.46 19.81
CA PHE A 234 1.70 -13.71 20.64
C PHE A 234 3.11 -14.29 20.53
N ILE A 235 4.14 -13.48 20.79
CA ILE A 235 5.55 -13.85 20.72
C ILE A 235 6.21 -13.51 22.05
N LYS A 236 6.49 -14.54 22.89
CA LYS A 236 7.12 -14.34 24.20
C LYS A 236 8.61 -14.01 24.09
N ASN A 237 9.34 -14.81 23.32
CA ASN A 237 10.80 -14.74 23.19
C ASN A 237 11.21 -14.52 21.75
N TYR A 238 11.64 -13.31 21.43
CA TYR A 238 12.12 -12.93 20.11
C TYR A 238 13.53 -13.50 19.83
N MET A 239 14.38 -13.59 20.85
CA MET A 239 15.78 -14.05 20.71
C MET A 239 15.92 -15.57 20.52
N SER A 240 14.87 -16.36 20.83
CA SER A 240 14.89 -17.82 20.71
C SER A 240 14.23 -18.33 19.42
N ILE A 241 13.98 -17.45 18.46
CA ILE A 241 13.36 -17.83 17.19
C ILE A 241 14.40 -18.59 16.35
N ARG A 242 14.15 -19.86 16.12
CA ARG A 242 14.95 -20.66 15.19
C ARG A 242 14.35 -20.58 13.78
N PRO A 243 15.17 -20.34 12.73
CA PRO A 243 14.67 -20.29 11.37
C PRO A 243 14.15 -21.68 10.94
N GLU A 244 12.93 -21.69 10.41
CA GLU A 244 12.29 -22.88 9.83
C GLU A 244 12.08 -22.67 8.35
N TRP A 245 12.95 -23.28 7.56
CA TRP A 245 13.01 -23.05 6.11
C TRP A 245 11.70 -23.40 5.39
N GLY A 246 10.92 -24.36 5.88
CA GLY A 246 9.62 -24.71 5.31
C GLY A 246 8.64 -23.53 5.35
N LEU A 247 8.47 -22.90 6.51
CA LEU A 247 7.60 -21.74 6.69
C LEU A 247 8.19 -20.49 6.03
N ILE A 248 9.50 -20.26 6.15
CA ILE A 248 10.19 -19.14 5.51
C ILE A 248 9.97 -19.19 4.00
N LYS A 249 10.14 -20.36 3.39
CA LYS A 249 9.89 -20.55 1.95
C LYS A 249 8.46 -20.20 1.56
N LYS A 250 7.46 -20.61 2.36
CA LYS A 250 6.05 -20.27 2.13
C LYS A 250 5.81 -18.76 2.19
N ILE A 251 6.39 -18.06 3.19
CA ILE A 251 6.32 -16.60 3.32
C ILE A 251 6.95 -15.91 2.11
N LEU A 252 8.14 -16.32 1.70
CA LEU A 252 8.87 -15.73 0.58
C LEU A 252 8.17 -16.00 -0.77
N LEU A 253 7.57 -17.17 -0.96
CA LEU A 253 6.82 -17.51 -2.17
C LEU A 253 5.59 -16.62 -2.39
N ILE A 254 5.04 -16.04 -1.33
CA ILE A 254 3.93 -15.08 -1.40
C ILE A 254 4.48 -13.65 -1.44
N GLY A 255 5.43 -13.34 -0.59
CA GLY A 255 5.95 -11.98 -0.40
C GLY A 255 6.81 -11.49 -1.56
N ILE A 256 7.73 -12.31 -2.08
CA ILE A 256 8.64 -11.90 -3.15
C ILE A 256 7.88 -11.50 -4.44
N PRO A 257 6.95 -12.31 -4.99
CA PRO A 257 6.19 -11.88 -6.15
C PRO A 257 5.40 -10.59 -5.93
N SER A 258 4.80 -10.41 -4.75
CA SER A 258 4.11 -9.16 -4.40
C SER A 258 5.08 -7.97 -4.30
N GLY A 259 6.28 -8.19 -3.78
CA GLY A 259 7.34 -7.19 -3.73
C GLY A 259 7.83 -6.78 -5.12
N ILE A 260 8.05 -7.75 -6.01
CA ILE A 260 8.41 -7.51 -7.42
C ILE A 260 7.30 -6.70 -8.11
N GLU A 261 6.03 -7.08 -7.92
CA GLU A 261 4.89 -6.35 -8.48
C GLU A 261 4.90 -4.89 -8.06
N ASN A 262 5.03 -4.61 -6.75
CA ASN A 262 5.07 -3.26 -6.21
C ASN A 262 6.29 -2.46 -6.75
N SER A 263 7.46 -3.09 -6.82
CA SER A 263 8.68 -2.47 -7.35
C SER A 263 8.53 -2.12 -8.83
N MET A 264 8.03 -3.05 -9.65
CA MET A 264 7.77 -2.82 -11.08
C MET A 264 6.76 -1.69 -11.30
N PHE A 265 5.78 -1.57 -10.39
CA PHE A 265 4.81 -0.47 -10.44
C PHE A 265 5.47 0.89 -10.18
N GLN A 266 6.40 0.97 -9.22
CA GLN A 266 7.13 2.21 -8.93
C GLN A 266 8.08 2.59 -10.08
N PHE A 267 8.79 1.63 -10.66
CA PHE A 267 9.62 1.89 -11.84
C PHE A 267 8.78 2.36 -13.04
N GLY A 268 7.61 1.79 -13.25
CA GLY A 268 6.69 2.25 -14.29
C GLY A 268 6.21 3.69 -14.06
N LYS A 269 5.91 4.08 -12.82
CA LYS A 269 5.58 5.47 -12.48
C LYS A 269 6.74 6.43 -12.77
N LEU A 270 7.98 6.03 -12.46
CA LEU A 270 9.17 6.83 -12.78
C LEU A 270 9.37 7.00 -14.30
N ALA A 271 9.16 5.95 -15.08
CA ALA A 271 9.23 6.01 -16.55
C ALA A 271 8.19 6.97 -17.14
N ILE A 272 6.96 6.95 -16.61
CA ILE A 272 5.90 7.88 -16.99
C ILE A 272 6.27 9.31 -16.60
N GLN A 273 6.77 9.51 -15.38
CA GLN A 273 7.19 10.84 -14.91
C GLN A 273 8.30 11.41 -15.78
N SER A 274 9.27 10.60 -16.20
CA SER A 274 10.31 10.99 -17.15
C SER A 274 9.74 11.42 -18.51
N THR A 275 8.67 10.76 -18.97
CA THR A 275 7.99 11.17 -20.21
C THR A 275 7.24 12.49 -20.04
N VAL A 276 6.52 12.66 -18.92
CA VAL A 276 5.79 13.91 -18.63
C VAL A 276 6.74 15.11 -18.47
N SER A 277 7.94 14.91 -17.95
CA SER A 277 8.92 15.99 -17.78
C SER A 277 9.35 16.64 -19.10
N THR A 278 9.18 15.95 -20.22
CA THR A 278 9.46 16.50 -21.57
C THR A 278 8.33 17.38 -22.11
N LEU A 279 7.16 17.45 -21.46
CA LEU A 279 5.98 18.19 -21.93
C LEU A 279 5.89 19.64 -21.42
N GLY A 280 6.88 20.08 -20.64
CA GLY A 280 6.94 21.43 -20.10
C GLY A 280 6.33 21.59 -18.70
N THR A 281 6.57 22.77 -18.10
CA THR A 281 6.24 23.05 -16.70
C THR A 281 4.75 23.01 -16.39
N VAL A 282 3.92 23.47 -17.30
CA VAL A 282 2.45 23.47 -17.17
C VAL A 282 1.93 22.03 -17.06
N ALA A 283 2.41 21.12 -17.90
CA ALA A 283 2.03 19.71 -17.89
C ALA A 283 2.53 18.99 -16.61
N ILE A 284 3.77 19.29 -16.18
CA ILE A 284 4.35 18.72 -14.96
C ILE A 284 3.52 19.12 -13.74
N ALA A 285 3.18 20.40 -13.60
CA ALA A 285 2.38 20.91 -12.48
C ALA A 285 0.97 20.29 -12.46
N ALA A 286 0.30 20.23 -13.62
CA ALA A 286 -1.00 19.62 -13.75
C ALA A 286 -0.98 18.12 -13.39
N GLN A 287 0.02 17.37 -13.89
CA GLN A 287 0.18 15.95 -13.59
C GLN A 287 0.47 15.69 -12.11
N ALA A 288 1.32 16.51 -11.49
CA ALA A 288 1.65 16.39 -10.08
C ALA A 288 0.40 16.54 -9.20
N MET A 289 -0.40 17.59 -9.45
CA MET A 289 -1.66 17.80 -8.71
C MET A 289 -2.66 16.68 -8.97
N THR A 290 -2.80 16.24 -10.22
CA THR A 290 -3.71 15.13 -10.55
C THR A 290 -3.31 13.84 -9.87
N ASN A 291 -2.01 13.54 -9.75
CA ASN A 291 -1.51 12.37 -9.01
C ASN A 291 -1.88 12.43 -7.53
N ILE A 292 -1.77 13.61 -6.89
CA ILE A 292 -2.18 13.79 -5.48
C ILE A 292 -3.68 13.50 -5.32
N LEU A 293 -4.50 14.08 -6.18
CA LEU A 293 -5.95 13.90 -6.14
C LEU A 293 -6.36 12.46 -6.42
N GLU A 294 -5.71 11.79 -7.38
CA GLU A 294 -5.95 10.37 -7.70
C GLU A 294 -5.55 9.44 -6.55
N ASN A 295 -4.42 9.69 -5.91
CA ASN A 295 -4.00 8.93 -4.74
C ASN A 295 -5.01 9.05 -3.59
N LEU A 296 -5.45 10.27 -3.25
CA LEU A 296 -6.47 10.49 -2.21
C LEU A 296 -7.77 9.74 -2.52
N ASN A 297 -8.17 9.74 -3.79
CA ASN A 297 -9.36 9.04 -4.27
C ASN A 297 -9.29 7.51 -4.05
N GLY A 298 -8.11 6.88 -4.17
CA GLY A 298 -7.94 5.43 -4.10
C GLY A 298 -7.70 4.85 -2.71
N ILE A 299 -7.28 5.66 -1.74
CA ILE A 299 -6.74 5.22 -0.44
C ILE A 299 -7.74 4.34 0.34
N ALA A 300 -9.00 4.76 0.42
CA ALA A 300 -10.00 4.03 1.19
C ALA A 300 -10.26 2.63 0.60
N ALA A 301 -10.32 2.50 -0.71
CA ALA A 301 -10.49 1.22 -1.37
C ALA A 301 -9.26 0.32 -1.22
N ILE A 302 -8.05 0.88 -1.23
CA ILE A 302 -6.81 0.14 -0.92
C ILE A 302 -6.87 -0.42 0.51
N GLY A 303 -7.32 0.37 1.48
CA GLY A 303 -7.53 -0.09 2.86
C GLY A 303 -8.52 -1.26 2.95
N ILE A 304 -9.61 -1.23 2.18
CA ILE A 304 -10.54 -2.36 2.07
C ILE A 304 -9.85 -3.58 1.47
N GLY A 305 -9.02 -3.42 0.44
CA GLY A 305 -8.24 -4.50 -0.18
C GLY A 305 -7.29 -5.18 0.81
N ILE A 306 -6.58 -4.40 1.63
CA ILE A 306 -5.69 -4.93 2.69
C ILE A 306 -6.49 -5.75 3.69
N GLY A 307 -7.64 -5.26 4.15
CA GLY A 307 -8.51 -6.01 5.06
C GLY A 307 -9.11 -7.26 4.41
N LEU A 308 -9.40 -7.22 3.11
CA LEU A 308 -9.90 -8.35 2.34
C LEU A 308 -8.92 -9.54 2.36
N MET A 309 -7.61 -9.31 2.35
CA MET A 309 -6.61 -10.39 2.45
C MET A 309 -6.77 -11.18 3.76
N THR A 310 -7.02 -10.49 4.88
CA THR A 310 -7.26 -11.15 6.18
C THR A 310 -8.55 -11.96 6.15
N VAL A 311 -9.64 -11.36 5.64
CA VAL A 311 -10.96 -12.02 5.59
C VAL A 311 -10.92 -13.27 4.72
N VAL A 312 -10.39 -13.16 3.52
CA VAL A 312 -10.28 -14.29 2.58
C VAL A 312 -9.32 -15.34 3.10
N GLY A 313 -8.18 -14.92 3.69
CA GLY A 313 -7.22 -15.84 4.31
C GLY A 313 -7.87 -16.71 5.39
N GLN A 314 -8.64 -16.11 6.30
CA GLN A 314 -9.36 -16.86 7.34
C GLN A 314 -10.47 -17.74 6.77
N CYS A 315 -11.22 -17.29 5.77
CA CYS A 315 -12.24 -18.12 5.12
C CYS A 315 -11.63 -19.35 4.45
N LEU A 316 -10.52 -19.19 3.75
CA LEU A 316 -9.84 -20.30 3.07
C LEU A 316 -9.20 -21.25 4.08
N GLY A 317 -8.59 -20.74 5.15
CA GLY A 317 -8.08 -21.56 6.25
C GLY A 317 -9.16 -22.38 6.94
N ALA A 318 -10.38 -21.86 7.05
CA ALA A 318 -11.54 -22.58 7.56
C ALA A 318 -12.18 -23.57 6.55
N GLY A 319 -11.62 -23.69 5.35
CA GLY A 319 -12.19 -24.52 4.28
C GLY A 319 -13.44 -23.93 3.60
N ARG A 320 -13.85 -22.71 3.97
CA ARG A 320 -15.09 -22.06 3.48
C ARG A 320 -14.86 -21.29 2.18
N LYS A 321 -14.60 -22.00 1.09
CA LYS A 321 -14.29 -21.42 -0.22
C LYS A 321 -15.39 -20.51 -0.78
N ASP A 322 -16.66 -20.87 -0.60
CA ASP A 322 -17.80 -20.07 -1.09
C ASP A 322 -17.96 -18.77 -0.29
N GLU A 323 -17.65 -18.78 1.00
CA GLU A 323 -17.59 -17.53 1.80
C GLU A 323 -16.46 -16.61 1.35
N ALA A 324 -15.30 -17.13 0.99
CA ALA A 324 -14.22 -16.34 0.44
C ALA A 324 -14.66 -15.62 -0.86
N VAL A 325 -15.34 -16.33 -1.76
CA VAL A 325 -15.94 -15.76 -2.98
C VAL A 325 -16.98 -14.68 -2.65
N TYR A 326 -17.85 -14.95 -1.66
CA TYR A 326 -18.85 -13.97 -1.21
C TYR A 326 -18.21 -12.69 -0.70
N TYR A 327 -17.16 -12.77 0.16
CA TYR A 327 -16.52 -11.57 0.69
C TYR A 327 -15.73 -10.80 -0.37
N ILE A 328 -15.11 -11.45 -1.34
CA ILE A 328 -14.47 -10.75 -2.46
C ILE A 328 -15.52 -9.93 -3.22
N LYS A 329 -16.66 -10.51 -3.56
CA LYS A 329 -17.75 -9.79 -4.24
C LYS A 329 -18.31 -8.65 -3.40
N LYS A 330 -18.59 -8.92 -2.12
CA LYS A 330 -19.17 -7.93 -1.20
C LYS A 330 -18.23 -6.74 -0.98
N LEU A 331 -16.96 -6.99 -0.71
CA LEU A 331 -16.00 -5.91 -0.47
C LEU A 331 -15.59 -5.20 -1.76
N SER A 332 -15.64 -5.87 -2.92
CA SER A 332 -15.53 -5.18 -4.22
C SER A 332 -16.68 -4.20 -4.43
N LEU A 333 -17.93 -4.61 -4.13
CA LEU A 333 -19.09 -3.71 -4.23
C LEU A 333 -18.99 -2.53 -3.26
N VAL A 334 -18.56 -2.77 -2.01
CA VAL A 334 -18.32 -1.69 -1.03
C VAL A 334 -17.22 -0.74 -1.54
N SER A 335 -16.13 -1.28 -2.09
CA SER A 335 -15.07 -0.48 -2.68
C SER A 335 -15.54 0.34 -3.87
N GLU A 336 -16.45 -0.21 -4.69
CA GLU A 336 -17.06 0.50 -5.82
C GLU A 336 -17.84 1.72 -5.35
N VAL A 337 -18.70 1.56 -4.34
CA VAL A 337 -19.47 2.68 -3.76
C VAL A 337 -18.53 3.74 -3.19
N VAL A 338 -17.45 3.33 -2.51
CA VAL A 338 -16.45 4.24 -1.96
C VAL A 338 -15.71 4.98 -3.06
N ILE A 339 -15.33 4.30 -4.15
CA ILE A 339 -14.63 4.94 -5.29
C ILE A 339 -15.55 5.94 -6.00
N ILE A 340 -16.80 5.59 -6.24
CA ILE A 340 -17.78 6.52 -6.86
C ILE A 340 -17.94 7.77 -5.99
N ALA A 341 -18.15 7.59 -4.68
CA ALA A 341 -18.30 8.71 -3.76
C ALA A 341 -17.03 9.59 -3.69
N SER A 342 -15.84 8.97 -3.60
CA SER A 342 -14.59 9.72 -3.57
C SER A 342 -14.29 10.42 -4.91
N CYS A 343 -14.61 9.80 -6.04
CA CYS A 343 -14.49 10.43 -7.36
C CYS A 343 -15.34 11.70 -7.46
N LEU A 344 -16.60 11.63 -7.02
CA LEU A 344 -17.50 12.79 -7.03
C LEU A 344 -17.01 13.90 -6.09
N ILE A 345 -16.57 13.55 -4.89
CA ILE A 345 -16.03 14.52 -3.92
C ILE A 345 -14.78 15.20 -4.51
N ILE A 346 -13.83 14.44 -5.01
CA ILE A 346 -12.59 14.98 -5.59
C ILE A 346 -12.89 15.85 -6.83
N PHE A 347 -13.81 15.41 -7.69
CA PHE A 347 -14.22 16.20 -8.85
C PHE A 347 -14.75 17.60 -8.45
N ILE A 348 -15.65 17.64 -7.45
CA ILE A 348 -16.20 18.91 -6.93
C ILE A 348 -15.10 19.76 -6.31
N LEU A 349 -14.19 19.15 -5.56
CA LEU A 349 -13.13 19.83 -4.83
C LEU A 349 -11.93 20.23 -5.72
N THR A 350 -11.80 19.71 -6.94
CA THR A 350 -10.65 19.98 -7.81
C THR A 350 -10.45 21.48 -8.07
N LYS A 351 -11.51 22.20 -8.43
CA LYS A 351 -11.42 23.65 -8.66
C LYS A 351 -11.00 24.44 -7.40
N PRO A 352 -11.66 24.27 -6.23
CA PRO A 352 -11.21 24.91 -5.00
C PRO A 352 -9.76 24.58 -4.63
N ILE A 353 -9.36 23.32 -4.76
CA ILE A 353 -8.01 22.88 -4.40
C ILE A 353 -6.95 23.51 -5.32
N THR A 354 -7.18 23.52 -6.62
CA THR A 354 -6.23 24.13 -7.58
C THR A 354 -6.12 25.65 -7.39
N MET A 355 -7.21 26.32 -7.01
CA MET A 355 -7.20 27.74 -6.64
C MET A 355 -6.42 28.02 -5.35
N LEU A 356 -6.66 27.22 -4.31
CA LEU A 356 -5.96 27.33 -3.03
C LEU A 356 -4.46 27.01 -3.16
N ALA A 357 -4.10 26.11 -4.08
CA ALA A 357 -2.72 25.77 -4.39
C ALA A 357 -2.02 26.85 -5.23
N GLY A 358 -2.71 27.92 -5.64
CA GLY A 358 -2.14 29.00 -6.47
C GLY A 358 -1.67 28.51 -7.83
N MET A 359 -2.31 27.50 -8.42
CA MET A 359 -1.91 26.96 -9.72
C MET A 359 -2.17 27.96 -10.84
N GLU A 360 -1.23 28.01 -11.80
CA GLU A 360 -1.42 28.73 -13.04
C GLU A 360 -2.71 28.27 -13.77
N PRO A 361 -3.51 29.18 -14.35
CA PRO A 361 -4.78 28.84 -14.98
C PRO A 361 -4.70 27.72 -16.03
N ALA A 362 -3.61 27.69 -16.81
CA ALA A 362 -3.37 26.65 -17.81
C ALA A 362 -3.17 25.26 -17.16
N SER A 363 -2.37 25.19 -16.09
CA SER A 363 -2.14 23.95 -15.32
C SER A 363 -3.40 23.47 -14.60
N ALA A 364 -4.18 24.41 -14.03
CA ALA A 364 -5.43 24.10 -13.34
C ALA A 364 -6.48 23.55 -14.30
N ARG A 365 -6.57 24.08 -15.51
CA ARG A 365 -7.46 23.57 -16.57
C ARG A 365 -7.10 22.15 -16.99
N LEU A 366 -5.82 21.89 -17.28
CA LEU A 366 -5.34 20.55 -17.61
C LEU A 366 -5.59 19.55 -16.48
N CYS A 367 -5.34 19.94 -15.22
CA CYS A 367 -5.64 19.13 -14.05
C CYS A 367 -7.14 18.78 -14.00
N PHE A 368 -8.01 19.75 -14.22
CA PHE A 368 -9.45 19.52 -14.22
C PHE A 368 -9.90 18.58 -15.35
N GLU A 369 -9.34 18.68 -16.54
CA GLU A 369 -9.60 17.78 -17.67
C GLU A 369 -9.17 16.33 -17.31
N MET A 370 -7.98 16.16 -16.74
CA MET A 370 -7.47 14.85 -16.32
C MET A 370 -8.31 14.25 -15.19
N VAL A 371 -8.69 15.02 -14.17
CA VAL A 371 -9.56 14.55 -13.08
C VAL A 371 -10.95 14.20 -13.61
N THR A 372 -11.49 14.92 -14.57
CA THR A 372 -12.77 14.59 -15.22
C THR A 372 -12.69 13.23 -15.90
N PHE A 373 -11.61 12.98 -16.65
CA PHE A 373 -11.37 11.69 -17.30
C PHE A 373 -11.28 10.55 -16.27
N ILE A 374 -10.54 10.76 -15.16
CA ILE A 374 -10.42 9.79 -14.07
C ILE A 374 -11.77 9.51 -13.42
N THR A 375 -12.57 10.54 -13.15
CA THR A 375 -13.88 10.43 -12.51
C THR A 375 -14.84 9.54 -13.31
N ILE A 376 -14.72 9.54 -14.63
CA ILE A 376 -15.54 8.69 -15.51
C ILE A 376 -14.98 7.27 -15.61
N THR A 377 -13.66 7.12 -15.79
CA THR A 377 -13.03 5.83 -16.11
C THR A 377 -12.75 4.97 -14.87
N LYS A 378 -12.39 5.60 -13.74
CA LYS A 378 -11.99 4.89 -12.52
C LYS A 378 -13.10 4.01 -11.94
N PRO A 379 -14.35 4.46 -11.78
CA PRO A 379 -15.44 3.61 -11.29
C PRO A 379 -15.67 2.37 -12.16
N ILE A 380 -15.47 2.47 -13.47
CA ILE A 380 -15.76 1.37 -14.41
C ILE A 380 -14.69 0.27 -14.33
N CYS A 381 -13.41 0.64 -14.22
CA CYS A 381 -12.30 -0.29 -14.46
C CYS A 381 -11.43 -0.54 -13.23
N TRP A 382 -11.35 0.40 -12.26
CA TRP A 382 -10.33 0.35 -11.22
C TRP A 382 -10.62 -0.73 -10.17
N VAL A 383 -11.85 -0.84 -9.67
CA VAL A 383 -12.18 -1.79 -8.61
C VAL A 383 -12.00 -3.23 -9.05
N PRO A 384 -12.49 -3.69 -10.22
CA PRO A 384 -12.23 -5.04 -10.70
C PRO A 384 -10.75 -5.32 -10.97
N SER A 385 -9.94 -4.28 -11.24
CA SER A 385 -8.50 -4.40 -11.46
C SER A 385 -7.69 -4.58 -10.20
N PHE A 386 -8.11 -3.97 -9.08
CA PHE A 386 -7.29 -3.88 -7.87
C PHE A 386 -7.84 -4.68 -6.69
N ILE A 387 -9.14 -4.77 -6.48
CA ILE A 387 -9.71 -5.40 -5.28
C ILE A 387 -9.69 -6.93 -5.36
N PRO A 388 -10.17 -7.61 -6.42
CA PRO A 388 -10.10 -9.06 -6.51
C PRO A 388 -8.68 -9.64 -6.35
N PRO A 389 -7.60 -9.03 -6.90
CA PRO A 389 -6.23 -9.49 -6.68
C PRO A 389 -5.82 -9.63 -5.23
N TYR A 390 -6.33 -8.81 -4.30
CA TYR A 390 -6.07 -9.02 -2.87
C TYR A 390 -6.61 -10.37 -2.38
N GLY A 391 -7.80 -10.78 -2.85
CA GLY A 391 -8.36 -12.08 -2.56
C GLY A 391 -7.57 -13.23 -3.21
N LEU A 392 -7.13 -13.07 -4.46
CA LEU A 392 -6.29 -14.07 -5.15
C LEU A 392 -4.95 -14.26 -4.43
N ARG A 393 -4.32 -13.16 -3.98
CA ARG A 393 -3.08 -13.23 -3.18
C ARG A 393 -3.31 -13.95 -1.86
N ALA A 394 -4.43 -13.70 -1.19
CA ALA A 394 -4.78 -14.40 0.06
C ALA A 394 -4.98 -15.91 -0.13
N ALA A 395 -5.33 -16.35 -1.33
CA ALA A 395 -5.41 -17.75 -1.72
C ALA A 395 -4.06 -18.37 -2.13
N GLY A 396 -3.01 -17.55 -2.32
CA GLY A 396 -1.69 -18.01 -2.78
C GLY A 396 -1.46 -17.87 -4.29
N ASP A 397 -2.43 -17.38 -5.07
CA ASP A 397 -2.31 -17.16 -6.53
C ASP A 397 -1.55 -15.84 -6.85
N VAL A 398 -0.38 -15.68 -6.23
CA VAL A 398 0.40 -14.44 -6.24
C VAL A 398 1.16 -14.27 -7.54
N LYS A 399 1.70 -15.37 -8.09
CA LYS A 399 2.47 -15.34 -9.33
C LYS A 399 1.64 -14.85 -10.50
N PHE A 400 0.38 -15.30 -10.59
CA PHE A 400 -0.54 -14.84 -11.62
C PHE A 400 -0.78 -13.33 -11.50
N SER A 401 -1.08 -12.85 -10.29
CA SER A 401 -1.29 -11.42 -10.03
C SER A 401 -0.06 -10.60 -10.42
N MET A 402 1.14 -11.03 -10.04
CA MET A 402 2.40 -10.37 -10.39
C MET A 402 2.61 -10.28 -11.90
N ILE A 403 2.48 -11.42 -12.62
CA ILE A 403 2.72 -11.46 -14.08
C ILE A 403 1.74 -10.53 -14.81
N VAL A 404 0.45 -10.64 -14.50
CA VAL A 404 -0.58 -9.78 -15.13
C VAL A 404 -0.29 -8.31 -14.85
N SER A 405 -0.05 -7.95 -13.59
CA SER A 405 0.19 -6.55 -13.20
C SER A 405 1.46 -5.97 -13.84
N CYS A 406 2.56 -6.74 -13.88
CA CYS A 406 3.80 -6.30 -14.52
C CYS A 406 3.63 -6.15 -16.04
N CYS A 407 3.02 -7.14 -16.71
CA CYS A 407 2.81 -7.08 -18.14
C CYS A 407 1.91 -5.90 -18.54
N THR A 408 0.77 -5.71 -17.88
CA THR A 408 -0.14 -4.62 -18.23
C THR A 408 0.45 -3.26 -17.90
N MET A 409 1.20 -3.12 -16.80
CA MET A 409 1.88 -1.88 -16.45
C MET A 409 2.87 -1.45 -17.53
N TRP A 410 3.72 -2.37 -17.98
CA TRP A 410 4.79 -2.04 -18.93
C TRP A 410 4.31 -2.01 -20.39
N LEU A 411 3.55 -3.03 -20.82
CA LEU A 411 3.09 -3.14 -22.20
C LEU A 411 1.94 -2.16 -22.52
N CYS A 412 1.02 -1.94 -21.58
CA CYS A 412 -0.12 -1.06 -21.84
C CYS A 412 0.14 0.35 -21.30
N ARG A 413 0.32 0.51 -19.98
CA ARG A 413 0.39 1.85 -19.38
C ARG A 413 1.61 2.63 -19.85
N VAL A 414 2.83 2.09 -19.67
CA VAL A 414 4.07 2.82 -19.99
C VAL A 414 4.22 2.98 -21.50
N SER A 415 4.12 1.89 -22.26
CA SER A 415 4.32 1.94 -23.72
C SER A 415 3.28 2.81 -24.41
N LEU A 416 2.00 2.70 -24.04
CA LEU A 416 0.94 3.50 -24.63
C LEU A 416 1.07 4.98 -24.24
N CYS A 417 1.44 5.28 -22.98
CA CYS A 417 1.71 6.65 -22.55
C CYS A 417 2.82 7.28 -23.39
N VAL A 418 3.96 6.60 -23.53
CA VAL A 418 5.10 7.09 -24.31
C VAL A 418 4.70 7.29 -25.77
N TYR A 419 3.99 6.34 -26.37
CA TYR A 419 3.53 6.40 -27.74
C TYR A 419 2.58 7.59 -27.98
N LEU A 420 1.55 7.72 -27.15
CA LEU A 420 0.57 8.82 -27.26
C LEU A 420 1.20 10.20 -27.01
N CYS A 421 2.15 10.30 -26.07
CA CYS A 421 2.84 11.55 -25.80
C CYS A 421 3.77 11.95 -26.95
N ARG A 422 4.59 11.02 -27.46
CA ARG A 422 5.67 11.34 -28.43
C ARG A 422 5.21 11.34 -29.87
N VAL A 423 4.28 10.46 -30.24
CA VAL A 423 3.85 10.29 -31.65
C VAL A 423 2.59 11.10 -31.92
N TRP A 424 1.61 11.11 -31.01
CA TRP A 424 0.32 11.76 -31.25
C TRP A 424 0.20 13.13 -30.57
N GLY A 425 1.13 13.48 -29.67
CA GLY A 425 1.14 14.79 -29.05
C GLY A 425 -0.03 15.07 -28.09
N PHE A 426 -0.64 14.03 -27.51
CA PHE A 426 -1.80 14.19 -26.60
C PHE A 426 -1.48 14.91 -25.28
N GLY A 427 -0.23 15.21 -25.01
CA GLY A 427 0.16 15.86 -23.76
C GLY A 427 -0.05 14.96 -22.53
N PRO A 428 -0.24 15.55 -21.33
CA PRO A 428 -0.29 14.80 -20.08
C PRO A 428 -1.52 13.89 -19.94
N ILE A 429 -2.59 14.09 -20.68
CA ILE A 429 -3.78 13.21 -20.67
C ILE A 429 -3.45 11.81 -21.18
N ALA A 430 -2.41 11.66 -22.00
CA ALA A 430 -1.93 10.36 -22.46
C ALA A 430 -1.57 9.40 -21.33
N VAL A 431 -1.10 9.92 -20.18
CA VAL A 431 -0.83 9.13 -18.97
C VAL A 431 -2.11 8.45 -18.48
N TRP A 432 -3.21 9.17 -18.43
CA TRP A 432 -4.49 8.70 -17.91
C TRP A 432 -5.20 7.77 -18.89
N ILE A 433 -5.04 8.00 -20.17
CA ILE A 433 -5.50 7.05 -21.21
C ILE A 433 -4.73 5.73 -21.06
N GLY A 434 -3.41 5.76 -20.93
CA GLY A 434 -2.61 4.58 -20.68
C GLY A 434 -3.00 3.85 -19.39
N MET A 435 -3.30 4.60 -18.32
CA MET A 435 -3.80 4.06 -17.05
C MET A 435 -5.18 3.40 -17.21
N ALA A 436 -6.10 4.03 -17.92
CA ALA A 436 -7.43 3.48 -18.14
C ALA A 436 -7.37 2.18 -18.97
N CYS A 437 -6.52 2.11 -19.99
CA CYS A 437 -6.28 0.89 -20.76
C CYS A 437 -5.69 -0.23 -19.90
N ASP A 438 -4.70 0.07 -19.05
CA ASP A 438 -4.14 -0.88 -18.08
C ASP A 438 -5.23 -1.40 -17.12
N TRP A 439 -6.01 -0.51 -16.53
CA TRP A 439 -7.10 -0.89 -15.64
C TRP A 439 -8.17 -1.75 -16.33
N LEU A 440 -8.55 -1.39 -17.55
CA LEU A 440 -9.54 -2.16 -18.32
C LEU A 440 -9.04 -3.57 -18.62
N LEU A 441 -7.81 -3.71 -19.11
CA LEU A 441 -7.23 -5.02 -19.43
C LEU A 441 -7.06 -5.88 -18.18
N ARG A 442 -6.55 -5.28 -17.08
CA ARG A 442 -6.45 -5.96 -15.78
C ARG A 442 -7.81 -6.40 -15.27
N SER A 443 -8.82 -5.53 -15.37
CA SER A 443 -10.18 -5.83 -14.92
C SER A 443 -10.75 -7.06 -15.65
N ILE A 444 -10.57 -7.16 -16.96
CA ILE A 444 -11.00 -8.31 -17.77
C ILE A 444 -10.28 -9.58 -17.32
N ILE A 445 -8.94 -9.53 -17.22
CA ILE A 445 -8.13 -10.70 -16.88
C ILE A 445 -8.41 -11.18 -15.45
N PHE A 446 -8.46 -10.29 -14.46
CA PHE A 446 -8.72 -10.67 -13.07
C PHE A 446 -10.17 -11.12 -12.85
N THR A 447 -11.14 -10.53 -13.54
CA THR A 447 -12.53 -10.98 -13.51
C THR A 447 -12.66 -12.39 -14.10
N ALA A 448 -12.03 -12.65 -15.24
CA ALA A 448 -11.98 -13.99 -15.83
C ALA A 448 -11.31 -15.01 -14.89
N ARG A 449 -10.18 -14.66 -14.27
CA ARG A 449 -9.49 -15.51 -13.29
C ARG A 449 -10.36 -15.79 -12.07
N PHE A 450 -11.03 -14.77 -11.56
CA PHE A 450 -11.95 -14.91 -10.42
C PHE A 450 -13.11 -15.86 -10.73
N HIS A 451 -13.75 -15.72 -11.88
CA HIS A 451 -14.88 -16.57 -12.27
C HIS A 451 -14.46 -18.01 -12.60
N SER A 452 -13.24 -18.23 -13.10
CA SER A 452 -12.73 -19.58 -13.36
C SER A 452 -12.53 -20.43 -12.09
N ARG A 453 -12.57 -19.81 -10.91
CA ARG A 453 -12.31 -20.43 -9.60
C ARG A 453 -10.98 -21.20 -9.48
N LYS A 454 -10.08 -21.12 -10.47
CA LYS A 454 -8.78 -21.81 -10.46
C LYS A 454 -7.88 -21.36 -9.31
N TRP A 455 -8.05 -20.12 -8.84
CA TRP A 455 -7.34 -19.56 -7.70
C TRP A 455 -7.66 -20.26 -6.35
N LEU A 456 -8.82 -20.97 -6.25
CA LEU A 456 -9.21 -21.73 -5.06
C LEU A 456 -8.51 -23.10 -4.93
N ASN A 457 -7.74 -23.49 -5.93
CA ASN A 457 -7.00 -24.75 -5.94
C ASN A 457 -5.57 -24.61 -5.37
N HIS A 458 -5.15 -23.40 -5.04
CA HIS A 458 -3.88 -23.17 -4.36
C HIS A 458 -4.02 -23.49 -2.87
N HIS A 459 -3.01 -24.18 -2.31
CA HIS A 459 -2.91 -24.48 -0.89
C HIS A 459 -1.68 -23.75 -0.33
N VAL A 460 -1.89 -22.90 0.67
CA VAL A 460 -0.80 -22.16 1.36
C VAL A 460 -0.42 -22.91 2.64
N ILE A 461 -1.41 -23.45 3.33
CA ILE A 461 -1.22 -24.32 4.49
C ILE A 461 -1.60 -25.75 4.10
N ASP A 462 -0.89 -26.73 4.68
CA ASP A 462 -1.16 -28.15 4.51
C ASP A 462 -2.29 -28.60 5.43
#